data_7aa0bd6845cdd0494a58c318abce8145
#
_entry.id   7aa0bd6845cdd0494a58c318abce8145
#
_cell.length_a   1.000
_cell.length_b   1.000
_cell.length_c   1.000
_cell.angle_alpha   90.00
_cell.angle_beta   90.00
_cell.angle_gamma   90.00
#
_symmetry.space_group_name_H-M   'P 1'
#
loop_
_entity.id
_entity.type
_entity.pdbx_description
1 polymer ?
#
loop_
_entity_poly.entity_id
_entity_poly.type
_entity_poly.pdbx_seq_one_letter_code
_entity_poly.pdbx_strand_id
1 'polypeptide(L)'
;MYNLSITTGKIADGFFALLMLCCILMVQSCTVPVQTTASLSSDNGDGTYTNPVINADYPDPDIIRVGEDFYMVSSSFVAMPGIPICHSKDLINWRIIGHAYDSITFRPQYRMENEQTAYSRLCWAPSIKYHDGTYYIGVNIADDGFVMFKSNKPEGPYSMHKFDKRLYDPGFFIDDDGKKYVTHGKTKIYLTRLKDDGTGVLDPNDEGTLIITAPKGYEYLFEGCHTYKRNGWYYIFNPALGYNGVQMISRSRNLYGPYETKVLIDDDINYADAGVHQGGYVETLEGESWAYTFQDRDYMGRCVMLYPMKWEEDWPVVGPEGK
;
A
#
# COMPACT_ATOMS: atom_id res chain seq x y z
N MET A 1 -28.48 -12.24 77.00
CA MET A 1 -29.69 -12.78 76.38
C MET A 1 -30.68 -11.65 76.20
N TYR A 2 -30.80 -11.06 75.07
CA TYR A 2 -31.87 -10.12 74.69
C TYR A 2 -32.59 -10.65 73.47
N ASN A 3 -33.85 -11.05 73.66
CA ASN A 3 -34.77 -11.38 72.56
C ASN A 3 -35.37 -10.10 72.00
N LEU A 4 -35.12 -9.81 70.67
CA LEU A 4 -35.89 -8.83 69.99
C LEU A 4 -36.87 -9.54 69.05
N SER A 5 -38.16 -9.43 69.37
CA SER A 5 -39.23 -9.85 68.48
C SER A 5 -39.51 -8.73 67.48
N ILE A 6 -39.35 -9.04 66.19
CA ILE A 6 -39.70 -8.13 65.13
C ILE A 6 -41.09 -8.45 64.58
N THR A 7 -42.03 -7.53 64.83
CA THR A 7 -43.37 -7.56 64.23
C THR A 7 -43.29 -7.03 62.79
N THR A 8 -43.54 -7.87 61.80
CA THR A 8 -43.60 -7.50 60.43
C THR A 8 -44.92 -6.78 60.08
N GLY A 9 -44.84 -5.48 59.88
CA GLY A 9 -45.97 -4.67 59.40
C GLY A 9 -46.22 -4.82 57.92
N LYS A 10 -47.47 -4.98 57.50
CA LYS A 10 -48.00 -5.14 56.15
C LYS A 10 -47.87 -3.86 55.23
N ILE A 11 -46.75 -3.15 55.21
CA ILE A 11 -46.55 -1.95 54.42
C ILE A 11 -45.54 -2.15 53.30
N ALA A 12 -44.95 -3.36 53.19
CA ALA A 12 -43.88 -3.59 52.25
C ALA A 12 -44.33 -3.94 50.80
N ASP A 13 -45.56 -4.46 50.64
CA ASP A 13 -45.96 -5.00 49.32
C ASP A 13 -46.32 -3.91 48.27
N GLY A 14 -46.78 -2.75 48.69
CA GLY A 14 -47.14 -1.64 47.78
C GLY A 14 -45.92 -0.89 47.23
N PHE A 15 -44.83 -0.81 48.05
CA PHE A 15 -43.63 -0.09 47.66
C PHE A 15 -42.76 -0.88 46.66
N PHE A 16 -42.74 -2.22 46.81
CA PHE A 16 -42.02 -3.10 45.88
C PHE A 16 -42.69 -3.18 44.51
N ALA A 17 -44.01 -3.18 44.45
CA ALA A 17 -44.76 -3.15 43.19
C ALA A 17 -44.57 -1.83 42.43
N LEU A 18 -44.47 -0.70 43.11
CA LEU A 18 -44.26 0.61 42.51
C LEU A 18 -42.81 0.77 42.02
N LEU A 19 -41.81 0.25 42.73
CA LEU A 19 -40.40 0.23 42.28
C LEU A 19 -40.18 -0.66 41.06
N MET A 20 -40.81 -1.86 41.03
CA MET A 20 -40.74 -2.71 39.85
C MET A 20 -41.41 -2.08 38.62
N LEU A 21 -42.54 -1.40 38.80
CA LEU A 21 -43.22 -0.70 37.67
C LEU A 21 -42.42 0.49 37.17
N CYS A 22 -41.73 1.24 38.04
CA CYS A 22 -40.80 2.30 37.62
C CYS A 22 -39.55 1.75 36.91
N CYS A 23 -39.01 0.60 37.33
CA CYS A 23 -37.89 -0.04 36.66
C CYS A 23 -38.27 -0.57 35.25
N ILE A 24 -39.48 -1.11 35.10
CA ILE A 24 -39.98 -1.58 33.80
C ILE A 24 -40.23 -0.42 32.83
N LEU A 25 -40.68 0.73 33.31
CA LEU A 25 -40.88 1.92 32.49
C LEU A 25 -39.59 2.64 32.12
N MET A 26 -38.51 2.46 32.91
CA MET A 26 -37.18 3.03 32.54
C MET A 26 -36.40 2.19 31.51
N VAL A 27 -36.72 0.92 31.33
CA VAL A 27 -36.07 0.07 30.33
C VAL A 27 -36.61 0.32 28.90
N GLN A 28 -37.77 0.95 28.76
CA GLN A 28 -38.35 1.25 27.44
C GLN A 28 -37.92 2.57 26.80
N SER A 29 -37.04 3.36 27.44
CA SER A 29 -36.67 4.69 26.96
C SER A 29 -35.24 4.85 26.45
N CYS A 30 -34.46 3.80 26.35
CA CYS A 30 -33.10 3.85 25.75
C CYS A 30 -32.98 2.98 24.52
N THR A 31 -33.87 3.15 23.54
CA THR A 31 -33.43 2.94 22.18
C THR A 31 -32.61 4.17 21.80
N VAL A 32 -31.32 4.19 22.16
CA VAL A 32 -30.35 5.01 21.48
C VAL A 32 -30.51 4.61 20.00
N PRO A 33 -30.85 5.55 19.08
CA PRO A 33 -30.77 5.22 17.69
C PRO A 33 -29.35 4.72 17.49
N VAL A 34 -29.20 3.47 17.05
CA VAL A 34 -27.93 3.00 16.51
C VAL A 34 -27.63 4.01 15.42
N GLN A 35 -26.72 4.96 15.70
CA GLN A 35 -26.13 5.71 14.63
C GLN A 35 -25.63 4.63 13.69
N THR A 36 -26.26 4.55 12.53
CA THR A 36 -25.69 3.81 11.42
C THR A 36 -24.27 4.34 11.33
N THR A 37 -23.30 3.54 11.76
CA THR A 37 -21.89 3.84 11.55
C THR A 37 -21.80 4.23 10.09
N ALA A 38 -21.38 5.46 9.81
CA ALA A 38 -21.08 5.87 8.46
C ALA A 38 -20.26 4.72 7.87
N SER A 39 -20.68 4.20 6.73
CA SER A 39 -19.96 3.12 6.07
C SER A 39 -18.54 3.61 5.94
N LEU A 40 -17.56 2.87 6.51
CA LEU A 40 -16.14 3.13 6.28
C LEU A 40 -15.74 2.71 4.86
N SER A 41 -16.67 2.19 4.09
CA SER A 41 -16.49 1.85 2.68
C SER A 41 -16.39 3.13 1.86
N SER A 42 -15.40 3.19 1.00
CA SER A 42 -15.26 4.22 -0.04
C SER A 42 -16.29 4.06 -1.17
N ASP A 43 -16.91 2.89 -1.29
CA ASP A 43 -17.99 2.59 -2.21
C ASP A 43 -19.29 3.28 -1.74
N ASN A 44 -19.84 4.16 -2.58
CA ASN A 44 -21.07 4.90 -2.29
C ASN A 44 -22.33 4.07 -2.56
N GLY A 45 -22.20 2.88 -3.20
CA GLY A 45 -23.32 1.98 -3.49
C GLY A 45 -24.18 2.38 -4.70
N ASP A 46 -23.79 3.41 -5.43
CA ASP A 46 -24.47 3.93 -6.61
C ASP A 46 -23.63 3.86 -7.90
N GLY A 47 -22.50 3.12 -7.83
CA GLY A 47 -21.52 3.02 -8.90
C GLY A 47 -20.44 4.12 -8.86
N THR A 48 -20.43 4.93 -7.82
CA THR A 48 -19.38 5.92 -7.54
C THR A 48 -18.58 5.54 -6.29
N TYR A 49 -17.44 6.17 -6.10
CA TYR A 49 -16.62 6.01 -4.90
C TYR A 49 -16.10 7.36 -4.40
N THR A 50 -15.62 7.37 -3.16
CA THR A 50 -15.01 8.54 -2.52
C THR A 50 -13.57 8.23 -2.14
N ASN A 51 -12.62 9.07 -2.54
CA ASN A 51 -11.22 8.98 -2.09
C ASN A 51 -11.06 9.44 -0.63
N PRO A 52 -10.16 8.80 0.13
CA PRO A 52 -9.30 7.66 -0.23
C PRO A 52 -10.09 6.35 -0.35
N VAL A 53 -9.70 5.49 -1.30
CA VAL A 53 -10.32 4.14 -1.44
C VAL A 53 -9.94 3.23 -0.27
N ILE A 54 -8.80 3.48 0.38
CA ILE A 54 -8.45 2.88 1.68
C ILE A 54 -8.10 4.02 2.63
N ASN A 55 -8.99 4.29 3.57
CA ASN A 55 -8.81 5.33 4.59
C ASN A 55 -8.11 4.76 5.83
N ALA A 56 -6.91 4.24 5.65
CA ALA A 56 -6.04 3.66 6.68
C ALA A 56 -4.60 3.67 6.18
N ASP A 57 -3.63 3.38 7.08
CA ASP A 57 -2.21 3.37 6.76
C ASP A 57 -1.82 2.18 5.88
N TYR A 58 -1.79 2.40 4.57
CA TYR A 58 -1.28 1.48 3.54
C TYR A 58 -0.24 2.21 2.67
N PRO A 59 0.96 2.45 3.23
CA PRO A 59 1.99 3.23 2.56
C PRO A 59 2.54 2.53 1.33
N ASP A 60 2.99 3.35 0.36
CA ASP A 60 3.77 2.89 -0.79
C ASP A 60 3.08 1.72 -1.53
N PRO A 61 1.82 1.87 -1.95
CA PRO A 61 1.08 0.77 -2.60
C PRO A 61 1.69 0.41 -3.96
N ASP A 62 1.77 -0.89 -4.27
CA ASP A 62 1.94 -1.39 -5.65
C ASP A 62 0.80 -2.34 -5.97
N ILE A 63 0.13 -2.11 -7.12
CA ILE A 63 -1.07 -2.84 -7.53
C ILE A 63 -0.82 -3.55 -8.85
N ILE A 64 -1.22 -4.81 -8.92
CA ILE A 64 -1.26 -5.58 -10.17
C ILE A 64 -2.65 -6.17 -10.42
N ARG A 65 -2.94 -6.47 -11.68
CA ARG A 65 -4.11 -7.29 -12.09
C ARG A 65 -3.65 -8.66 -12.55
N VAL A 66 -4.34 -9.69 -12.12
CA VAL A 66 -4.17 -11.07 -12.59
C VAL A 66 -5.54 -11.66 -12.92
N GLY A 67 -5.86 -11.79 -14.20
CA GLY A 67 -7.21 -12.12 -14.63
C GLY A 67 -8.20 -11.02 -14.25
N GLU A 68 -9.26 -11.38 -13.52
CA GLU A 68 -10.27 -10.45 -13.00
C GLU A 68 -9.95 -9.90 -11.61
N ASP A 69 -8.81 -10.28 -11.04
CA ASP A 69 -8.45 -9.97 -9.67
C ASP A 69 -7.36 -8.90 -9.60
N PHE A 70 -7.49 -7.99 -8.64
CA PHE A 70 -6.47 -7.01 -8.30
C PHE A 70 -5.80 -7.38 -6.99
N TYR A 71 -4.49 -7.24 -6.94
CA TYR A 71 -3.67 -7.50 -5.77
C TYR A 71 -2.81 -6.28 -5.46
N MET A 72 -2.79 -5.88 -4.21
CA MET A 72 -2.00 -4.75 -3.71
C MET A 72 -1.10 -5.22 -2.59
N VAL A 73 0.13 -4.72 -2.58
CA VAL A 73 1.07 -4.80 -1.45
C VAL A 73 1.34 -3.40 -0.92
N SER A 74 1.75 -3.32 0.35
CA SER A 74 2.04 -2.05 1.02
C SER A 74 3.20 -2.22 2.00
N SER A 75 3.89 -1.13 2.33
CA SER A 75 4.96 -1.11 3.31
C SER A 75 4.52 -1.63 4.68
N SER A 76 5.43 -2.24 5.40
CA SER A 76 5.29 -2.70 6.79
C SER A 76 6.43 -2.17 7.63
N PHE A 77 6.33 -0.93 8.10
CA PHE A 77 7.41 -0.26 8.84
C PHE A 77 7.63 -0.85 10.22
N VAL A 78 6.56 -1.22 10.91
CA VAL A 78 6.57 -1.52 12.35
C VAL A 78 5.90 -2.84 12.73
N ALA A 79 5.24 -3.51 11.80
CA ALA A 79 4.38 -4.66 12.10
C ALA A 79 4.90 -5.97 11.52
N MET A 80 4.70 -7.06 12.24
CA MET A 80 4.79 -8.44 11.80
C MET A 80 3.48 -9.15 12.20
N PRO A 81 2.90 -9.96 11.32
CA PRO A 81 3.33 -10.29 9.96
C PRO A 81 3.37 -9.06 9.05
N GLY A 82 4.19 -9.09 7.99
CA GLY A 82 4.46 -7.90 7.18
C GLY A 82 4.31 -8.10 5.69
N ILE A 83 4.26 -6.96 5.01
CA ILE A 83 3.83 -6.78 3.64
C ILE A 83 2.43 -7.37 3.48
N PRO A 84 1.37 -6.65 3.90
CA PRO A 84 0.00 -7.10 3.69
C PRO A 84 -0.24 -7.29 2.20
N ILE A 85 -0.94 -8.36 1.86
CA ILE A 85 -1.40 -8.65 0.52
C ILE A 85 -2.89 -8.47 0.51
N CYS A 86 -3.34 -7.44 -0.17
CA CYS A 86 -4.74 -7.11 -0.31
C CYS A 86 -5.28 -7.59 -1.65
N HIS A 87 -6.55 -7.94 -1.70
CA HIS A 87 -7.27 -8.40 -2.87
C HIS A 87 -8.53 -7.57 -3.07
N SER A 88 -8.82 -7.24 -4.32
CA SER A 88 -10.06 -6.59 -4.77
C SER A 88 -10.52 -7.15 -6.11
N LYS A 89 -11.80 -6.97 -6.43
CA LYS A 89 -12.40 -7.23 -7.74
C LYS A 89 -12.70 -5.95 -8.53
N ASP A 90 -12.62 -4.78 -7.85
CA ASP A 90 -13.15 -3.51 -8.36
C ASP A 90 -12.24 -2.30 -8.07
N LEU A 91 -11.07 -2.52 -7.44
CA LEU A 91 -10.14 -1.46 -6.97
C LEU A 91 -10.68 -0.60 -5.81
N ILE A 92 -11.90 -0.82 -5.36
CA ILE A 92 -12.58 -0.03 -4.32
C ILE A 92 -12.70 -0.83 -3.03
N ASN A 93 -13.18 -2.08 -3.15
CA ASN A 93 -13.43 -2.96 -2.01
C ASN A 93 -12.25 -3.90 -1.80
N TRP A 94 -11.40 -3.60 -0.81
CA TRP A 94 -10.17 -4.32 -0.52
C TRP A 94 -10.29 -5.18 0.74
N ARG A 95 -9.67 -6.35 0.72
CA ARG A 95 -9.52 -7.22 1.89
C ARG A 95 -8.10 -7.79 1.98
N ILE A 96 -7.54 -7.91 3.16
CA ILE A 96 -6.28 -8.63 3.38
C ILE A 96 -6.52 -10.12 3.18
N ILE A 97 -5.70 -10.77 2.35
CA ILE A 97 -5.76 -12.21 2.09
C ILE A 97 -4.54 -12.96 2.63
N GLY A 98 -3.46 -12.26 2.97
CA GLY A 98 -2.23 -12.84 3.48
C GLY A 98 -1.15 -11.81 3.73
N HIS A 99 0.04 -12.30 4.02
CA HIS A 99 1.25 -11.49 4.20
C HIS A 99 2.43 -12.19 3.52
N ALA A 100 3.43 -11.43 3.08
CA ALA A 100 4.61 -12.00 2.44
C ALA A 100 5.49 -12.77 3.43
N TYR A 101 5.42 -12.44 4.73
CA TYR A 101 6.16 -13.12 5.80
C TYR A 101 5.43 -13.00 7.15
N ASP A 102 5.58 -14.03 7.99
CA ASP A 102 5.10 -14.00 9.38
C ASP A 102 6.08 -13.25 10.30
N SER A 103 7.38 -13.49 10.09
CA SER A 103 8.44 -12.83 10.87
C SER A 103 9.74 -12.74 10.10
N ILE A 104 10.54 -11.70 10.40
CA ILE A 104 11.90 -11.50 9.93
C ILE A 104 12.87 -11.72 11.10
N THR A 105 13.83 -12.62 10.93
CA THR A 105 14.70 -13.07 12.00
C THR A 105 16.19 -12.90 11.69
N PHE A 106 16.56 -12.11 10.69
CA PHE A 106 17.96 -11.96 10.26
C PHE A 106 18.88 -11.41 11.34
N ARG A 107 18.36 -10.56 12.21
CA ARG A 107 19.14 -9.88 13.26
C ARG A 107 18.39 -9.87 14.58
N PRO A 108 19.11 -9.77 15.71
CA PRO A 108 18.50 -9.70 17.04
C PRO A 108 17.49 -8.57 17.22
N GLN A 109 17.73 -7.40 16.61
CA GLN A 109 16.82 -6.24 16.71
C GLN A 109 15.44 -6.50 16.11
N TYR A 110 15.29 -7.40 15.15
CA TYR A 110 13.97 -7.75 14.58
C TYR A 110 13.18 -8.69 15.50
N ARG A 111 13.85 -9.32 16.45
CA ARG A 111 13.26 -10.15 17.50
C ARG A 111 13.20 -9.45 18.86
N MET A 112 13.60 -8.17 18.93
CA MET A 112 13.75 -7.40 20.17
C MET A 112 14.61 -8.10 21.20
N GLU A 113 15.68 -8.76 20.78
CA GLU A 113 16.65 -9.44 21.62
C GLU A 113 17.82 -8.51 22.00
N ASN A 114 18.47 -8.77 23.13
CA ASN A 114 19.64 -8.03 23.61
C ASN A 114 19.40 -6.51 23.72
N GLU A 115 18.19 -6.09 24.13
CA GLU A 115 17.79 -4.68 24.25
C GLU A 115 17.88 -3.89 22.92
N GLN A 116 17.88 -4.59 21.78
CA GLN A 116 17.90 -3.97 20.46
C GLN A 116 16.49 -3.88 19.88
N THR A 117 16.27 -2.85 19.04
CA THR A 117 15.01 -2.62 18.37
C THR A 117 15.23 -2.18 16.91
N ALA A 118 14.32 -2.58 16.03
CA ALA A 118 14.24 -2.12 14.64
C ALA A 118 12.91 -1.40 14.37
N TYR A 119 12.37 -0.70 15.37
CA TYR A 119 11.12 0.04 15.22
C TYR A 119 11.16 0.98 14.01
N SER A 120 10.12 0.94 13.19
CA SER A 120 9.99 1.71 11.93
C SER A 120 11.04 1.39 10.85
N ARG A 121 11.74 0.25 10.93
CA ARG A 121 12.84 -0.09 10.03
C ARG A 121 12.68 -1.46 9.34
N LEU A 122 11.47 -1.94 9.17
CA LEU A 122 11.25 -3.24 8.50
C LEU A 122 11.20 -3.09 6.97
N CYS A 123 10.07 -3.29 6.36
CA CYS A 123 9.91 -3.34 4.90
C CYS A 123 9.38 -2.01 4.36
N TRP A 124 10.10 -1.43 3.40
CA TRP A 124 9.76 -0.16 2.77
C TRP A 124 9.58 -0.34 1.27
N ALA A 125 8.48 0.25 0.75
CA ALA A 125 8.14 0.30 -0.68
C ALA A 125 8.26 -1.06 -1.40
N PRO A 126 7.40 -2.04 -1.11
CA PRO A 126 7.39 -3.31 -1.82
C PRO A 126 6.87 -3.13 -3.25
N SER A 127 7.38 -3.92 -4.18
CA SER A 127 6.89 -3.98 -5.55
C SER A 127 6.44 -5.39 -5.89
N ILE A 128 5.20 -5.55 -6.39
CA ILE A 128 4.61 -6.83 -6.75
C ILE A 128 4.53 -7.00 -8.27
N LYS A 129 4.81 -8.20 -8.77
CA LYS A 129 4.58 -8.59 -10.16
C LYS A 129 4.14 -10.05 -10.23
N TYR A 130 3.42 -10.39 -11.29
CA TYR A 130 3.01 -11.76 -11.61
C TYR A 130 3.56 -12.16 -12.99
N HIS A 131 4.16 -13.33 -13.07
CA HIS A 131 4.68 -13.87 -14.32
C HIS A 131 4.74 -15.39 -14.25
N ASP A 132 4.26 -16.07 -15.29
CA ASP A 132 4.30 -17.53 -15.44
C ASP A 132 3.86 -18.31 -14.19
N GLY A 133 2.69 -17.96 -13.64
CA GLY A 133 2.14 -18.64 -12.48
C GLY A 133 2.79 -18.27 -11.14
N THR A 134 3.72 -17.32 -11.11
CA THR A 134 4.46 -16.94 -9.91
C THR A 134 4.21 -15.47 -9.57
N TYR A 135 3.86 -15.21 -8.31
CA TYR A 135 3.85 -13.88 -7.69
C TYR A 135 5.23 -13.60 -7.13
N TYR A 136 5.75 -12.41 -7.42
CA TYR A 136 7.03 -11.90 -6.94
C TYR A 136 6.78 -10.63 -6.15
N ILE A 137 7.36 -10.51 -4.96
CA ILE A 137 7.33 -9.28 -4.17
C ILE A 137 8.77 -8.93 -3.84
N GLY A 138 9.27 -7.83 -4.41
CA GLY A 138 10.61 -7.30 -4.16
C GLY A 138 10.55 -6.15 -3.17
N VAL A 139 11.45 -6.14 -2.17
CA VAL A 139 11.47 -5.09 -1.14
C VAL A 139 12.86 -4.96 -0.52
N ASN A 140 13.20 -3.79 0.01
CA ASN A 140 14.32 -3.68 0.95
C ASN A 140 13.84 -3.88 2.39
N ILE A 141 14.62 -4.66 3.13
CA ILE A 141 14.46 -4.80 4.57
C ILE A 141 15.56 -4.00 5.25
N ALA A 142 15.22 -2.79 5.65
CA ALA A 142 16.10 -1.89 6.38
C ALA A 142 17.58 -1.95 5.91
N ASP A 143 18.47 -2.35 6.79
CA ASP A 143 19.92 -2.45 6.53
C ASP A 143 20.34 -3.83 5.98
N ASP A 144 19.40 -4.77 5.84
CA ASP A 144 19.70 -6.14 5.39
C ASP A 144 19.71 -6.32 3.88
N GLY A 145 19.27 -5.31 3.14
CA GLY A 145 19.29 -5.32 1.69
C GLY A 145 17.98 -5.79 1.06
N PHE A 146 18.05 -6.05 -0.25
CA PHE A 146 16.91 -6.45 -1.04
C PHE A 146 16.53 -7.91 -0.79
N VAL A 147 15.23 -8.15 -0.72
CA VAL A 147 14.63 -9.49 -0.57
C VAL A 147 13.59 -9.69 -1.64
N MET A 148 13.60 -10.85 -2.28
CA MET A 148 12.56 -11.31 -3.18
C MET A 148 11.73 -12.41 -2.51
N PHE A 149 10.45 -12.19 -2.38
CA PHE A 149 9.47 -13.17 -1.99
C PHE A 149 8.81 -13.78 -3.22
N LYS A 150 8.58 -15.10 -3.23
CA LYS A 150 8.01 -15.82 -4.37
C LYS A 150 6.94 -16.80 -3.90
N SER A 151 5.79 -16.83 -4.58
CA SER A 151 4.72 -17.81 -4.36
C SER A 151 3.95 -18.10 -5.65
N ASN A 152 3.36 -19.26 -5.77
CA ASN A 152 2.41 -19.59 -6.84
C ASN A 152 0.95 -19.28 -6.46
N LYS A 153 0.73 -18.72 -5.28
CA LYS A 153 -0.58 -18.26 -4.80
C LYS A 153 -0.47 -16.84 -4.27
N PRO A 154 -1.45 -15.97 -4.51
CA PRO A 154 -1.37 -14.60 -4.03
C PRO A 154 -1.34 -14.49 -2.50
N GLU A 155 -2.07 -15.35 -1.79
CA GLU A 155 -2.10 -15.40 -0.33
C GLU A 155 -0.85 -16.05 0.30
N GLY A 156 0.03 -16.65 -0.49
CA GLY A 156 1.22 -17.36 -0.04
C GLY A 156 0.99 -18.87 0.20
N PRO A 157 1.85 -19.58 0.93
CA PRO A 157 3.06 -19.03 1.58
C PRO A 157 4.13 -18.61 0.57
N TYR A 158 4.94 -17.62 0.95
CA TYR A 158 6.04 -17.12 0.13
C TYR A 158 7.39 -17.68 0.57
N SER A 159 8.19 -18.12 -0.40
CA SER A 159 9.61 -18.38 -0.19
C SER A 159 10.40 -17.06 -0.21
N MET A 160 11.36 -16.89 0.66
CA MET A 160 12.14 -15.69 0.84
C MET A 160 13.58 -15.87 0.34
N HIS A 161 14.04 -14.98 -0.54
CA HIS A 161 15.39 -14.98 -1.10
C HIS A 161 16.06 -13.63 -0.80
N LYS A 162 17.01 -13.63 0.14
CA LYS A 162 17.77 -12.44 0.50
C LYS A 162 18.92 -12.24 -0.47
N PHE A 163 19.12 -10.99 -0.92
CA PHE A 163 20.25 -10.59 -1.75
C PHE A 163 21.35 -9.96 -0.87
N ASP A 164 22.61 -10.14 -1.25
CA ASP A 164 23.73 -9.44 -0.60
C ASP A 164 23.93 -8.03 -1.18
N LYS A 165 22.82 -7.37 -1.55
CA LYS A 165 22.82 -6.05 -2.16
C LYS A 165 21.60 -5.26 -1.73
N ARG A 166 21.81 -3.97 -1.44
CA ARG A 166 20.71 -3.02 -1.21
C ARG A 166 20.31 -2.40 -2.55
N LEU A 167 19.02 -2.52 -2.88
CA LEU A 167 18.39 -1.85 -4.03
C LEU A 167 17.34 -0.91 -3.46
N TYR A 168 17.72 0.33 -3.17
CA TYR A 168 16.91 1.27 -2.42
C TYR A 168 15.63 1.66 -3.16
N ASP A 169 14.48 1.58 -2.50
CA ASP A 169 13.14 1.90 -3.00
C ASP A 169 12.85 1.20 -4.35
N PRO A 170 12.80 -0.14 -4.34
CA PRO A 170 12.89 -0.94 -5.54
C PRO A 170 11.59 -1.00 -6.33
N GLY A 171 11.64 -0.69 -7.63
CA GLY A 171 10.61 -1.03 -8.60
C GLY A 171 10.96 -2.31 -9.34
N PHE A 172 10.37 -3.43 -8.97
CA PHE A 172 10.62 -4.70 -9.66
C PHE A 172 9.87 -4.72 -11.01
N PHE A 173 10.55 -5.14 -12.05
CA PHE A 173 10.04 -5.16 -13.41
C PHE A 173 10.40 -6.46 -14.12
N ILE A 174 9.48 -7.01 -14.91
CA ILE A 174 9.69 -8.14 -15.79
C ILE A 174 9.37 -7.67 -17.22
N ASP A 175 10.35 -7.74 -18.12
CA ASP A 175 10.17 -7.35 -19.53
C ASP A 175 9.48 -8.49 -20.30
N ASP A 176 9.02 -8.20 -21.54
CA ASP A 176 8.30 -9.14 -22.41
C ASP A 176 9.10 -10.41 -22.72
N ASP A 177 10.44 -10.36 -22.67
CA ASP A 177 11.32 -11.50 -22.84
C ASP A 177 11.54 -12.34 -21.55
N GLY A 178 10.80 -12.01 -20.48
CA GLY A 178 10.87 -12.67 -19.16
C GLY A 178 12.06 -12.25 -18.30
N LYS A 179 12.93 -11.39 -18.80
CA LYS A 179 14.04 -10.87 -18.04
C LYS A 179 13.57 -9.97 -16.92
N LYS A 180 14.27 -10.09 -15.78
CA LYS A 180 13.90 -9.41 -14.53
C LYS A 180 14.88 -8.30 -14.18
N TYR A 181 14.34 -7.17 -13.77
CA TYR A 181 15.09 -5.98 -13.45
C TYR A 181 14.55 -5.32 -12.17
N VAL A 182 15.38 -4.50 -11.55
CA VAL A 182 14.97 -3.59 -10.47
C VAL A 182 15.44 -2.19 -10.83
N THR A 183 14.50 -1.24 -10.92
CA THR A 183 14.79 0.19 -10.86
C THR A 183 14.92 0.58 -9.39
N HIS A 184 15.94 1.33 -9.03
CA HIS A 184 16.21 1.67 -7.63
C HIS A 184 17.03 2.94 -7.52
N GLY A 185 17.02 3.54 -6.34
CA GLY A 185 17.86 4.68 -6.03
C GLY A 185 17.07 5.89 -5.56
N LYS A 186 17.80 6.98 -5.31
CA LYS A 186 17.29 8.28 -4.87
C LYS A 186 18.02 9.38 -5.60
N THR A 187 17.29 10.36 -6.14
CA THR A 187 17.82 11.42 -7.00
C THR A 187 18.40 10.91 -8.32
N LYS A 188 19.07 9.78 -8.29
CA LYS A 188 19.58 9.04 -9.44
C LYS A 188 18.96 7.66 -9.42
N ILE A 189 18.28 7.29 -10.49
CA ILE A 189 17.64 5.99 -10.64
C ILE A 189 18.52 5.10 -11.50
N TYR A 190 18.80 3.93 -10.96
CA TYR A 190 19.61 2.90 -11.58
C TYR A 190 18.72 1.70 -11.96
N LEU A 191 19.14 0.99 -12.98
CA LEU A 191 18.56 -0.26 -13.42
C LEU A 191 19.56 -1.39 -13.17
N THR A 192 19.16 -2.38 -12.40
CA THR A 192 19.97 -3.59 -12.13
C THR A 192 19.26 -4.82 -12.68
N ARG A 193 20.00 -5.64 -13.45
CA ARG A 193 19.53 -6.92 -13.98
C ARG A 193 19.57 -7.98 -12.91
N LEU A 194 18.46 -8.74 -12.75
CA LEU A 194 18.40 -9.92 -11.88
C LEU A 194 18.68 -11.20 -12.66
N LYS A 195 18.99 -12.28 -11.95
CA LYS A 195 18.97 -13.66 -12.49
C LYS A 195 17.55 -13.98 -12.99
N ASP A 196 17.45 -14.87 -13.94
CA ASP A 196 16.15 -15.20 -14.56
C ASP A 196 15.19 -15.87 -13.57
N ASP A 197 15.71 -16.58 -12.57
CA ASP A 197 14.90 -17.14 -11.48
C ASP A 197 14.48 -16.11 -10.41
N GLY A 198 15.01 -14.87 -10.47
CA GLY A 198 14.70 -13.80 -9.53
C GLY A 198 15.31 -13.98 -8.14
N THR A 199 16.34 -14.83 -7.96
CA THR A 199 16.92 -15.14 -6.65
C THR A 199 18.19 -14.36 -6.31
N GLY A 200 18.62 -13.45 -7.19
CA GLY A 200 19.82 -12.62 -6.99
C GLY A 200 20.04 -11.65 -8.14
N VAL A 201 20.98 -10.73 -7.98
CA VAL A 201 21.49 -9.92 -9.08
C VAL A 201 22.28 -10.80 -10.06
N LEU A 202 22.21 -10.46 -11.36
CA LEU A 202 22.91 -11.25 -12.39
C LEU A 202 24.42 -11.17 -12.22
N ASP A 203 24.96 -9.97 -12.01
CA ASP A 203 26.37 -9.73 -11.68
C ASP A 203 26.45 -9.08 -10.29
N PRO A 204 27.05 -9.75 -9.28
CA PRO A 204 27.20 -9.17 -7.94
C PRO A 204 27.98 -7.85 -7.89
N ASN A 205 28.84 -7.59 -8.87
CA ASN A 205 29.65 -6.37 -8.98
C ASN A 205 28.92 -5.24 -9.72
N ASP A 206 27.76 -5.50 -10.34
CA ASP A 206 26.98 -4.49 -11.06
C ASP A 206 26.35 -3.50 -10.08
N GLU A 207 26.78 -2.24 -10.10
CA GLU A 207 26.18 -1.15 -9.31
C GLU A 207 24.88 -0.61 -9.91
N GLY A 208 24.45 -1.17 -11.04
CA GLY A 208 23.32 -0.73 -11.83
C GLY A 208 23.70 0.33 -12.88
N THR A 209 22.96 0.33 -13.97
CA THR A 209 23.08 1.36 -15.02
C THR A 209 22.26 2.59 -14.62
N LEU A 210 22.89 3.76 -14.56
CA LEU A 210 22.17 5.03 -14.37
C LEU A 210 21.24 5.28 -15.56
N ILE A 211 19.93 5.39 -15.33
CA ILE A 211 18.93 5.58 -16.39
C ILE A 211 18.19 6.91 -16.29
N ILE A 212 18.01 7.47 -15.07
CA ILE A 212 17.38 8.78 -14.87
C ILE A 212 18.15 9.54 -13.80
N THR A 213 18.33 10.84 -14.03
CA THR A 213 18.70 11.81 -12.98
C THR A 213 17.49 12.71 -12.77
N ALA A 214 17.12 12.94 -11.51
CA ALA A 214 15.99 13.80 -11.15
C ALA A 214 16.07 15.15 -11.87
N PRO A 215 14.97 15.67 -12.42
CA PRO A 215 14.93 17.00 -12.99
C PRO A 215 15.28 18.06 -11.92
N LYS A 216 15.86 19.18 -12.39
CA LYS A 216 16.19 20.30 -11.49
C LYS A 216 14.94 20.81 -10.76
N GLY A 217 15.04 20.88 -9.42
CA GLY A 217 13.95 21.28 -8.52
C GLY A 217 13.14 20.09 -7.97
N TYR A 218 13.37 18.86 -8.47
CA TYR A 218 12.68 17.65 -8.02
C TYR A 218 13.64 16.59 -7.45
N GLU A 219 14.86 17.01 -7.04
CA GLU A 219 15.89 16.08 -6.57
C GLU A 219 15.58 15.47 -5.19
N TYR A 220 14.79 16.19 -4.37
CA TYR A 220 14.44 15.72 -3.03
C TYR A 220 13.42 14.59 -3.11
N LEU A 221 13.77 13.43 -2.56
CA LEU A 221 12.94 12.21 -2.54
C LEU A 221 12.40 11.79 -3.92
N PHE A 222 13.21 11.97 -4.98
CA PHE A 222 12.96 11.37 -6.28
C PHE A 222 13.40 9.90 -6.22
N GLU A 223 12.47 9.02 -5.87
CA GLU A 223 12.67 7.61 -5.51
C GLU A 223 11.44 6.75 -5.84
N GLY A 224 11.17 5.61 -5.20
CA GLY A 224 9.89 4.89 -5.20
C GLY A 224 9.40 4.48 -6.59
N CYS A 225 10.26 3.85 -7.38
CA CYS A 225 9.99 3.56 -8.79
C CYS A 225 8.91 2.50 -8.99
N HIS A 226 7.95 2.77 -9.89
CA HIS A 226 7.07 1.75 -10.46
C HIS A 226 7.28 1.69 -11.98
N THR A 227 7.80 0.56 -12.48
CA THR A 227 8.19 0.40 -13.88
C THR A 227 7.19 -0.44 -14.65
N TYR A 228 6.79 0.05 -15.82
CA TYR A 228 5.83 -0.58 -16.71
C TYR A 228 6.29 -0.56 -18.16
N LYS A 229 5.69 -1.42 -18.98
CA LYS A 229 5.82 -1.38 -20.44
C LYS A 229 4.43 -1.36 -21.09
N ARG A 230 4.20 -0.42 -22.01
CA ARG A 230 2.95 -0.27 -22.75
C ARG A 230 3.21 0.27 -24.14
N ASN A 231 2.67 -0.37 -25.17
CA ASN A 231 2.78 0.07 -26.56
C ASN A 231 4.22 0.37 -27.02
N GLY A 232 5.19 -0.46 -26.53
CA GLY A 232 6.60 -0.31 -26.84
C GLY A 232 7.31 0.87 -26.16
N TRP A 233 6.66 1.52 -25.19
CA TRP A 233 7.26 2.48 -24.28
C TRP A 233 7.50 1.85 -22.91
N TYR A 234 8.60 2.21 -22.28
CA TYR A 234 8.86 1.99 -20.86
C TYR A 234 8.47 3.23 -20.08
N TYR A 235 7.73 3.05 -19.00
CA TYR A 235 7.27 4.10 -18.10
C TYR A 235 7.81 3.84 -16.69
N ILE A 236 8.28 4.91 -16.05
CA ILE A 236 8.69 4.87 -14.65
C ILE A 236 7.95 5.97 -13.91
N PHE A 237 7.12 5.57 -12.95
CA PHE A 237 6.42 6.46 -12.05
C PHE A 237 7.27 6.65 -10.80
N ASN A 238 7.47 7.88 -10.36
CA ASN A 238 8.28 8.24 -9.20
C ASN A 238 7.59 9.33 -8.40
N PRO A 239 7.62 9.32 -7.06
CA PRO A 239 7.38 10.51 -6.26
C PRO A 239 8.57 11.47 -6.35
N ALA A 240 8.32 12.72 -5.96
CA ALA A 240 9.33 13.70 -5.62
C ALA A 240 8.80 14.66 -4.55
N LEU A 241 9.69 15.39 -3.85
CA LEU A 241 9.40 16.46 -2.90
C LEU A 241 8.84 16.02 -1.52
N GLY A 242 8.65 14.74 -1.26
CA GLY A 242 8.25 14.24 0.05
C GLY A 242 6.78 14.54 0.40
N TYR A 243 6.48 15.07 1.60
CA TYR A 243 5.11 15.26 2.11
C TYR A 243 4.22 16.11 1.17
N ASN A 244 4.72 17.25 0.70
CA ASN A 244 4.07 18.06 -0.33
C ASN A 244 4.45 17.54 -1.72
N GLY A 245 4.45 16.20 -1.86
CA GLY A 245 5.01 15.52 -3.00
C GLY A 245 4.18 15.64 -4.26
N VAL A 246 4.86 15.38 -5.36
CA VAL A 246 4.27 15.27 -6.69
C VAL A 246 4.49 13.87 -7.24
N GLN A 247 3.59 13.40 -8.07
CA GLN A 247 3.81 12.21 -8.89
C GLN A 247 4.48 12.62 -10.19
N MET A 248 5.68 12.08 -10.42
CA MET A 248 6.42 12.24 -11.67
C MET A 248 6.18 11.03 -12.59
N ILE A 249 6.39 11.23 -13.88
CA ILE A 249 6.37 10.18 -14.89
C ILE A 249 7.54 10.37 -15.85
N SER A 250 8.24 9.27 -16.12
CA SER A 250 9.32 9.21 -17.12
C SER A 250 8.98 8.17 -18.17
N ARG A 251 9.25 8.46 -19.46
CA ARG A 251 9.07 7.47 -20.54
C ARG A 251 10.28 7.38 -21.47
N SER A 252 10.49 6.20 -22.05
CA SER A 252 11.49 5.94 -23.07
C SER A 252 11.08 4.80 -23.99
N ARG A 253 11.57 4.78 -25.25
CA ARG A 253 11.47 3.60 -26.12
C ARG A 253 12.49 2.51 -25.80
N ASN A 254 13.47 2.83 -24.97
CA ASN A 254 14.51 1.89 -24.55
C ASN A 254 14.56 1.82 -23.03
N LEU A 255 14.58 0.60 -22.46
CA LEU A 255 14.65 0.36 -21.03
C LEU A 255 15.83 1.08 -20.36
N TYR A 256 16.93 1.25 -21.08
CA TYR A 256 18.13 1.96 -20.60
C TYR A 256 18.11 3.48 -20.88
N GLY A 257 16.98 3.99 -21.40
CA GLY A 257 16.82 5.41 -21.73
C GLY A 257 17.37 5.80 -23.12
N PRO A 258 17.50 7.12 -23.40
CA PRO A 258 17.19 8.22 -22.49
C PRO A 258 15.70 8.37 -22.17
N TYR A 259 15.38 8.84 -20.96
CA TYR A 259 14.02 9.07 -20.50
C TYR A 259 13.65 10.55 -20.59
N GLU A 260 12.43 10.84 -21.05
CA GLU A 260 11.75 12.12 -20.86
C GLU A 260 10.98 12.08 -19.54
N THR A 261 11.11 13.11 -18.70
CA THR A 261 10.45 13.17 -17.38
C THR A 261 9.61 14.44 -17.25
N LYS A 262 8.38 14.31 -16.71
CA LYS A 262 7.51 15.44 -16.38
C LYS A 262 6.69 15.15 -15.13
N VAL A 263 6.07 16.19 -14.57
CA VAL A 263 5.07 16.06 -13.50
C VAL A 263 3.81 15.43 -14.08
N LEU A 264 3.25 14.44 -13.40
CA LEU A 264 1.99 13.78 -13.75
C LEU A 264 0.84 14.30 -12.88
N ILE A 265 1.07 14.38 -11.56
CA ILE A 265 0.11 14.91 -10.59
C ILE A 265 0.85 15.87 -9.66
N ASP A 266 0.32 17.08 -9.51
CA ASP A 266 0.76 18.09 -8.55
C ASP A 266 -0.52 18.66 -7.91
N ASP A 267 -1.04 17.93 -6.91
CA ASP A 267 -2.32 18.24 -6.26
C ASP A 267 -2.31 17.70 -4.84
N ASP A 268 -2.92 18.43 -3.91
CA ASP A 268 -3.14 18.03 -2.52
C ASP A 268 -4.58 17.58 -2.25
N ILE A 269 -5.45 17.68 -3.24
CA ILE A 269 -6.88 17.34 -3.16
C ILE A 269 -7.55 18.02 -1.95
N ASN A 270 -7.18 19.27 -1.71
CA ASN A 270 -7.62 20.10 -0.60
C ASN A 270 -7.35 19.50 0.80
N TYR A 271 -6.25 18.77 0.96
CA TYR A 271 -5.88 18.20 2.25
C TYR A 271 -4.51 18.69 2.74
N ALA A 272 -4.50 19.84 3.42
CA ALA A 272 -3.40 20.32 4.28
C ALA A 272 -2.00 20.29 3.63
N ASP A 273 -1.89 20.67 2.37
CA ASP A 273 -0.64 20.66 1.60
C ASP A 273 0.01 19.25 1.46
N ALA A 274 -0.72 18.18 1.74
CA ALA A 274 -0.23 16.82 1.56
C ALA A 274 -0.45 16.36 0.12
N GLY A 275 0.60 16.34 -0.68
CA GLY A 275 0.53 15.92 -2.08
C GLY A 275 0.15 14.45 -2.26
N VAL A 276 -0.41 14.11 -3.41
CA VAL A 276 -0.70 12.73 -3.78
C VAL A 276 0.43 12.19 -4.66
N HIS A 277 1.11 11.14 -4.21
CA HIS A 277 2.32 10.65 -4.85
C HIS A 277 2.62 9.18 -4.54
N GLN A 278 3.74 8.68 -5.07
CA GLN A 278 4.27 7.31 -4.93
C GLN A 278 3.21 6.25 -5.23
N GLY A 279 2.92 6.13 -6.49
CA GLY A 279 2.02 5.15 -7.02
C GLY A 279 2.34 4.80 -8.46
N GLY A 280 1.39 4.19 -9.11
CA GLY A 280 1.51 3.73 -10.49
C GLY A 280 0.17 3.69 -11.17
N TYR A 281 0.00 2.73 -12.09
CA TYR A 281 -1.28 2.50 -12.74
C TYR A 281 -1.58 1.01 -12.89
N VAL A 282 -2.86 0.71 -13.10
CA VAL A 282 -3.34 -0.63 -13.42
C VAL A 282 -4.42 -0.53 -14.49
N GLU A 283 -4.55 -1.56 -15.33
CA GLU A 283 -5.60 -1.64 -16.35
C GLU A 283 -6.61 -2.73 -16.00
N THR A 284 -7.91 -2.46 -16.23
CA THR A 284 -8.98 -3.45 -16.13
C THR A 284 -8.95 -4.40 -17.34
N LEU A 285 -9.80 -5.44 -17.32
CA LEU A 285 -9.96 -6.34 -18.49
C LEU A 285 -10.55 -5.61 -19.70
N GLU A 286 -11.36 -4.61 -19.46
CA GLU A 286 -12.01 -3.77 -20.48
C GLU A 286 -11.04 -2.75 -21.07
N GLY A 287 -9.83 -2.63 -20.52
CA GLY A 287 -8.79 -1.71 -20.98
C GLY A 287 -8.88 -0.30 -20.39
N GLU A 288 -9.69 -0.12 -19.35
CA GLU A 288 -9.70 1.12 -18.57
C GLU A 288 -8.43 1.22 -17.74
N SER A 289 -7.80 2.37 -17.73
CA SER A 289 -6.61 2.65 -16.93
C SER A 289 -6.96 3.44 -15.68
N TRP A 290 -6.36 3.04 -14.56
CA TRP A 290 -6.56 3.66 -13.26
C TRP A 290 -5.21 3.97 -12.63
N ALA A 291 -4.98 5.23 -12.28
CA ALA A 291 -3.83 5.64 -11.47
C ALA A 291 -4.15 5.45 -9.99
N TYR A 292 -3.17 5.01 -9.23
CA TYR A 292 -3.22 4.94 -7.78
C TYR A 292 -2.00 5.63 -7.18
N THR A 293 -2.19 6.24 -6.02
CA THR A 293 -1.14 6.89 -5.22
C THR A 293 -1.45 6.69 -3.74
N PHE A 294 -0.64 7.24 -2.86
CA PHE A 294 -1.08 7.53 -1.51
C PHE A 294 -1.05 9.02 -1.21
N GLN A 295 -1.69 9.40 -0.11
CA GLN A 295 -1.64 10.73 0.49
C GLN A 295 -1.40 10.60 1.98
N ASP A 296 -0.43 11.38 2.52
CA ASP A 296 -0.21 11.46 3.96
C ASP A 296 -1.38 12.20 4.63
N ARG A 297 -2.09 11.51 5.54
CA ARG A 297 -3.26 12.04 6.26
C ARG A 297 -3.08 11.99 7.77
N ASP A 298 -2.01 12.61 8.24
CA ASP A 298 -1.64 12.73 9.66
C ASP A 298 -1.70 11.37 10.39
N TYR A 299 -2.47 11.28 11.47
CA TYR A 299 -2.62 10.06 12.26
C TYR A 299 -3.42 8.93 11.56
N MET A 300 -4.05 9.20 10.44
CA MET A 300 -4.65 8.15 9.59
C MET A 300 -3.61 7.38 8.79
N GLY A 301 -2.39 7.94 8.68
CA GLY A 301 -1.31 7.38 7.90
C GLY A 301 -1.40 7.71 6.41
N ARG A 302 -0.80 6.88 5.59
CA ARG A 302 -0.74 7.02 4.13
C ARG A 302 -1.91 6.32 3.46
N CYS A 303 -2.95 7.10 3.18
CA CYS A 303 -4.21 6.59 2.65
C CYS A 303 -4.14 6.41 1.13
N VAL A 304 -4.66 5.29 0.62
CA VAL A 304 -4.61 4.96 -0.82
C VAL A 304 -5.68 5.74 -1.58
N MET A 305 -5.24 6.38 -2.65
CA MET A 305 -6.07 7.17 -3.58
C MET A 305 -6.18 6.45 -4.92
N LEU A 306 -7.30 6.61 -5.62
CA LEU A 306 -7.55 6.03 -6.94
C LEU A 306 -8.13 7.09 -7.87
N TYR A 307 -7.66 7.12 -9.12
CA TYR A 307 -8.11 8.09 -10.12
C TYR A 307 -8.32 7.44 -11.48
N PRO A 308 -9.36 7.81 -12.23
CA PRO A 308 -9.44 7.46 -13.63
C PRO A 308 -8.25 8.05 -14.38
N MET A 309 -7.73 7.31 -15.34
CA MET A 309 -6.58 7.70 -16.14
C MET A 309 -6.82 7.35 -17.61
N LYS A 310 -6.39 8.19 -18.51
CA LYS A 310 -6.40 7.95 -19.94
C LYS A 310 -5.01 8.17 -20.52
N TRP A 311 -4.82 7.76 -21.78
CA TRP A 311 -3.56 7.93 -22.50
C TRP A 311 -3.76 8.88 -23.66
N GLU A 312 -2.96 9.94 -23.72
CA GLU A 312 -2.93 10.92 -24.80
C GLU A 312 -1.49 11.04 -25.33
N GLU A 313 -1.29 10.79 -26.63
CA GLU A 313 0.04 10.83 -27.27
C GLU A 313 1.10 9.99 -26.53
N ASP A 314 0.71 8.79 -26.08
CA ASP A 314 1.53 7.91 -25.24
C ASP A 314 1.97 8.54 -23.89
N TRP A 315 1.23 9.52 -23.37
CA TRP A 315 1.38 10.00 -21.99
C TRP A 315 0.14 9.70 -21.16
N PRO A 316 0.31 9.30 -19.90
CA PRO A 316 -0.83 9.19 -19.00
C PRO A 316 -1.36 10.58 -18.61
N VAL A 317 -2.67 10.69 -18.53
CA VAL A 317 -3.41 11.87 -18.06
C VAL A 317 -4.38 11.42 -17.00
N VAL A 318 -4.27 11.99 -15.79
CA VAL A 318 -5.01 11.56 -14.59
C VAL A 318 -6.14 12.54 -14.30
N GLY A 319 -7.29 12.00 -13.87
CA GLY A 319 -8.47 12.76 -13.49
C GLY A 319 -9.67 12.52 -14.40
N PRO A 320 -10.91 12.98 -13.99
CA PRO A 320 -12.16 12.67 -14.69
C PRO A 320 -12.21 13.15 -16.14
N GLU A 321 -11.44 14.19 -16.48
CA GLU A 321 -11.37 14.76 -17.83
C GLU A 321 -9.90 15.01 -18.26
N GLY A 322 -8.95 14.41 -17.53
CA GLY A 322 -7.55 14.65 -17.76
C GLY A 322 -7.08 16.06 -17.34
N LYS A 323 -7.73 16.59 -16.33
CA LYS A 323 -7.40 17.88 -15.69
C LYS A 323 -6.83 17.62 -14.32
#